data_f729983204fec0e2ca409b1a6f209a73
#
_entry.id   f729983204fec0e2ca409b1a6f209a73
#
_cell.length_a   1.000
_cell.length_b   1.000
_cell.length_c   1.000
_cell.angle_alpha   90.00
_cell.angle_beta   90.00
_cell.angle_gamma   90.00
#
_symmetry.space_group_name_H-M   'P 1'
#
loop_
_entity.id
_entity.type
_entity.pdbx_description
1 polymer ?
#
loop_
_entity_poly.entity_id
_entity_poly.type
_entity_poly.pdbx_seq_one_letter_code
_entity_poly.pdbx_strand_id
1 'polypeptide(L)'
;TVRQANKKLRRQRILELAANLMASEGVEAFTINRLASEAGVSTPTIHNLFGKKSDIIKELVSNLIEKMQGIFLHHPPIDPIENAKFFLDNMVAAFEQDTDFYRAAFMSAEQLRLFDPRIPGGLFQRAQQVAAPRKEWYESGLFLGNIEPSTMMKTVHNSNRLGRLDWVGGYIDLNQFRHQVLESILLAYASDASPELHVRLSEEINGLNSL
;
A
#
# COMPACT_ATOMS: atom_id res chain seq x y z
N THR A 1 -26.24 -3.33 17.10
CA THR A 1 -27.12 -4.47 17.39
C THR A 1 -26.42 -5.78 16.98
N VAL A 2 -26.79 -6.93 17.62
CA VAL A 2 -26.26 -8.28 17.30
C VAL A 2 -26.36 -8.60 15.80
N ARG A 3 -27.43 -8.19 15.15
CA ARG A 3 -27.64 -8.37 13.68
C ARG A 3 -26.58 -7.64 12.84
N GLN A 4 -26.17 -6.44 13.24
CA GLN A 4 -25.14 -5.67 12.55
C GLN A 4 -23.76 -6.30 12.77
N ALA A 5 -23.45 -6.76 13.97
CA ALA A 5 -22.22 -7.45 14.29
C ALA A 5 -22.07 -8.74 13.45
N ASN A 6 -23.12 -9.56 13.39
CA ASN A 6 -23.14 -10.79 12.58
C ASN A 6 -22.99 -10.49 11.07
N LYS A 7 -23.60 -9.39 10.57
CA LYS A 7 -23.42 -8.96 9.18
C LYS A 7 -21.97 -8.57 8.90
N LYS A 8 -21.32 -7.84 9.83
CA LYS A 8 -19.91 -7.43 9.70
C LYS A 8 -18.97 -8.65 9.71
N LEU A 9 -19.14 -9.56 10.65
CA LEU A 9 -18.34 -10.80 10.71
C LEU A 9 -18.48 -11.64 9.45
N ARG A 10 -19.70 -11.81 8.96
CA ARG A 10 -19.96 -12.56 7.71
C ARG A 10 -19.28 -11.88 6.52
N ARG A 11 -19.34 -10.54 6.42
CA ARG A 11 -18.69 -9.77 5.38
C ARG A 11 -17.16 -9.96 5.41
N GLN A 12 -16.58 -9.87 6.59
CA GLN A 12 -15.13 -10.08 6.78
C GLN A 12 -14.70 -11.47 6.34
N ARG A 13 -15.41 -12.53 6.79
CA ARG A 13 -15.12 -13.91 6.39
C ARG A 13 -15.19 -14.10 4.87
N ILE A 14 -16.15 -13.48 4.19
CA ILE A 14 -16.27 -13.56 2.73
C ILE A 14 -15.11 -12.84 2.05
N LEU A 15 -14.64 -11.72 2.57
CA LEU A 15 -13.46 -11.03 2.06
C LEU A 15 -12.18 -11.85 2.21
N GLU A 16 -12.00 -12.53 3.35
CA GLU A 16 -10.89 -13.45 3.56
C GLU A 16 -10.91 -14.61 2.55
N LEU A 17 -12.08 -15.20 2.31
CA LEU A 17 -12.24 -16.22 1.26
C LEU A 17 -11.94 -15.68 -0.14
N ALA A 18 -12.35 -14.45 -0.43
CA ALA A 18 -12.04 -13.80 -1.71
C ALA A 18 -10.53 -13.59 -1.88
N ALA A 19 -9.83 -13.15 -0.83
CA ALA A 19 -8.38 -13.01 -0.82
C ALA A 19 -7.68 -14.35 -1.09
N ASN A 20 -8.09 -15.42 -0.40
CA ASN A 20 -7.55 -16.76 -0.56
C ASN A 20 -7.77 -17.31 -1.98
N LEU A 21 -8.96 -17.14 -2.55
CA LEU A 21 -9.24 -17.54 -3.93
C LEU A 21 -8.38 -16.78 -4.95
N MET A 22 -8.19 -15.48 -4.73
CA MET A 22 -7.32 -14.68 -5.60
C MET A 22 -5.86 -15.11 -5.51
N ALA A 23 -5.37 -15.44 -4.31
CA ALA A 23 -4.01 -15.93 -4.10
C ALA A 23 -3.79 -17.30 -4.75
N SER A 24 -4.71 -18.25 -4.55
CA SER A 24 -4.53 -19.64 -4.96
C SER A 24 -4.87 -19.91 -6.43
N GLU A 25 -5.88 -19.25 -6.97
CA GLU A 25 -6.42 -19.53 -8.32
C GLU A 25 -6.14 -18.37 -9.31
N GLY A 26 -5.65 -17.25 -8.82
CA GLY A 26 -5.44 -16.02 -9.60
C GLY A 26 -6.73 -15.21 -9.82
N VAL A 27 -6.55 -13.99 -10.31
CA VAL A 27 -7.66 -13.04 -10.49
C VAL A 27 -8.67 -13.48 -11.54
N GLU A 28 -8.21 -14.12 -12.60
CA GLU A 28 -9.09 -14.56 -13.71
C GLU A 28 -10.05 -15.66 -13.24
N ALA A 29 -9.56 -16.61 -12.45
CA ALA A 29 -10.37 -17.70 -11.90
C ALA A 29 -11.31 -17.25 -10.77
N PHE A 30 -10.99 -16.16 -10.08
CA PHE A 30 -11.84 -15.55 -9.07
C PHE A 30 -13.14 -15.02 -9.66
N THR A 31 -14.25 -15.70 -9.41
CA THR A 31 -15.60 -15.30 -9.85
C THR A 31 -16.56 -15.18 -8.67
N ILE A 32 -17.63 -14.39 -8.84
CA ILE A 32 -18.70 -14.25 -7.84
C ILE A 32 -19.36 -15.61 -7.51
N ASN A 33 -19.54 -16.45 -8.53
CA ASN A 33 -20.12 -17.80 -8.34
C ASN A 33 -19.19 -18.70 -7.51
N ARG A 34 -17.88 -18.66 -7.80
CA ARG A 34 -16.88 -19.41 -7.04
C ARG A 34 -16.84 -18.96 -5.58
N LEU A 35 -16.82 -17.65 -5.34
CA LEU A 35 -16.86 -17.07 -3.99
C LEU A 35 -18.15 -17.45 -3.24
N ALA A 36 -19.30 -17.39 -3.91
CA ALA A 36 -20.58 -17.77 -3.31
C ALA A 36 -20.59 -19.25 -2.87
N SER A 37 -20.06 -20.14 -3.72
CA SER A 37 -19.92 -21.57 -3.43
C SER A 37 -19.02 -21.81 -2.22
N GLU A 38 -17.83 -21.20 -2.17
CA GLU A 38 -16.88 -21.33 -1.05
C GLU A 38 -17.43 -20.74 0.27
N ALA A 39 -18.18 -19.65 0.16
CA ALA A 39 -18.79 -19.00 1.33
C ALA A 39 -20.07 -19.68 1.82
N GLY A 40 -20.58 -20.70 1.11
CA GLY A 40 -21.83 -21.37 1.43
C GLY A 40 -23.05 -20.45 1.36
N VAL A 41 -23.07 -19.53 0.39
CA VAL A 41 -24.14 -18.55 0.19
C VAL A 41 -24.58 -18.49 -1.27
N SER A 42 -25.73 -17.88 -1.54
CA SER A 42 -26.18 -17.67 -2.92
C SER A 42 -25.42 -16.50 -3.58
N THR A 43 -25.26 -16.55 -4.91
CA THR A 43 -24.72 -15.45 -5.71
C THR A 43 -25.42 -14.12 -5.47
N PRO A 44 -26.77 -14.04 -5.41
CA PRO A 44 -27.47 -12.82 -5.02
C PRO A 44 -27.06 -12.28 -3.63
N THR A 45 -26.70 -13.15 -2.69
CA THR A 45 -26.20 -12.72 -1.37
C THR A 45 -24.87 -11.99 -1.49
N ILE A 46 -23.93 -12.48 -2.32
CA ILE A 46 -22.68 -11.81 -2.58
C ILE A 46 -22.92 -10.44 -3.23
N HIS A 47 -23.75 -10.38 -4.28
CA HIS A 47 -24.09 -9.12 -4.92
C HIS A 47 -24.73 -8.10 -3.96
N ASN A 48 -25.61 -8.54 -3.05
CA ASN A 48 -26.23 -7.66 -2.05
C ASN A 48 -25.25 -7.16 -0.98
N LEU A 49 -24.21 -7.95 -0.69
CA LEU A 49 -23.19 -7.58 0.31
C LEU A 49 -22.10 -6.68 -0.26
N PHE A 50 -21.67 -6.94 -1.48
CA PHE A 50 -20.45 -6.35 -2.05
C PHE A 50 -20.65 -5.62 -3.38
N GLY A 51 -21.65 -6.01 -4.18
CA GLY A 51 -21.80 -5.55 -5.54
C GLY A 51 -21.14 -6.48 -6.56
N LYS A 52 -20.28 -5.94 -7.40
CA LYS A 52 -19.57 -6.66 -8.46
C LYS A 52 -18.21 -7.19 -7.99
N LYS A 53 -17.57 -8.06 -8.78
CA LYS A 53 -16.19 -8.53 -8.57
C LYS A 53 -15.20 -7.36 -8.35
N SER A 54 -15.32 -6.31 -9.16
CA SER A 54 -14.50 -5.09 -9.04
C SER A 54 -14.65 -4.39 -7.69
N ASP A 55 -15.86 -4.41 -7.10
CA ASP A 55 -16.12 -3.77 -5.81
C ASP A 55 -15.47 -4.56 -4.66
N ILE A 56 -15.46 -5.90 -4.75
CA ILE A 56 -14.76 -6.77 -3.79
C ILE A 56 -13.24 -6.52 -3.86
N ILE A 57 -12.67 -6.49 -5.06
CA ILE A 57 -11.24 -6.21 -5.24
C ILE A 57 -10.88 -4.82 -4.72
N LYS A 58 -11.70 -3.80 -5.02
CA LYS A 58 -11.50 -2.45 -4.50
C LYS A 58 -11.51 -2.42 -2.97
N GLU A 59 -12.41 -3.16 -2.33
CA GLU A 59 -12.48 -3.25 -0.87
C GLU A 59 -11.25 -3.94 -0.29
N LEU A 60 -10.78 -5.05 -0.89
CA LEU A 60 -9.56 -5.73 -0.48
C LEU A 60 -8.34 -4.79 -0.54
N VAL A 61 -8.16 -4.09 -1.66
CA VAL A 61 -7.07 -3.11 -1.82
C VAL A 61 -7.23 -1.94 -0.85
N SER A 62 -8.45 -1.46 -0.61
CA SER A 62 -8.72 -0.42 0.40
C SER A 62 -8.30 -0.85 1.80
N ASN A 63 -8.64 -2.08 2.19
CA ASN A 63 -8.27 -2.64 3.49
C ASN A 63 -6.74 -2.78 3.66
N LEU A 64 -6.01 -3.10 2.58
CA LEU A 64 -4.54 -3.11 2.60
C LEU A 64 -3.96 -1.72 2.89
N ILE A 65 -4.47 -0.69 2.23
CA ILE A 65 -4.05 0.69 2.47
C ILE A 65 -4.38 1.12 3.91
N GLU A 66 -5.58 0.79 4.41
CA GLU A 66 -5.98 1.10 5.79
C GLU A 66 -5.08 0.40 6.82
N LYS A 67 -4.74 -0.86 6.57
CA LYS A 67 -3.81 -1.61 7.43
C LYS A 67 -2.43 -0.93 7.47
N MET A 68 -1.91 -0.53 6.31
CA MET A 68 -0.66 0.20 6.23
C MET A 68 -0.73 1.55 6.97
N GLN A 69 -1.78 2.34 6.74
CA GLN A 69 -1.99 3.59 7.46
C GLN A 69 -2.07 3.38 8.98
N GLY A 70 -2.73 2.32 9.43
CA GLY A 70 -2.84 1.97 10.86
C GLY A 70 -1.47 1.73 11.52
N ILE A 71 -0.56 1.06 10.84
CA ILE A 71 0.81 0.83 11.32
C ILE A 71 1.51 2.17 11.57
N PHE A 72 1.33 3.17 10.68
CA PHE A 72 1.95 4.47 10.80
C PHE A 72 1.36 5.35 11.89
N LEU A 73 0.03 5.38 11.98
CA LEU A 73 -0.67 6.25 12.94
C LEU A 73 -0.37 5.89 14.40
N HIS A 74 -0.04 4.62 14.66
CA HIS A 74 0.24 4.13 16.02
C HIS A 74 1.73 4.11 16.36
N HIS A 75 2.60 4.49 15.43
CA HIS A 75 4.04 4.58 15.70
C HIS A 75 4.42 6.02 16.08
N PRO A 76 5.19 6.24 17.16
CA PRO A 76 5.68 7.57 17.48
C PRO A 76 6.49 8.14 16.31
N PRO A 77 6.50 9.47 16.11
CA PRO A 77 7.31 10.11 15.10
C PRO A 77 8.78 9.80 15.38
N ILE A 78 9.34 8.89 14.60
CA ILE A 78 10.75 8.59 14.58
C ILE A 78 11.38 9.57 13.58
N ASP A 79 12.69 9.64 13.61
CA ASP A 79 13.51 10.27 12.58
C ASP A 79 13.00 9.92 11.16
N PRO A 80 13.04 10.84 10.19
CA PRO A 80 12.54 10.58 8.84
C PRO A 80 13.13 9.36 8.14
N ILE A 81 14.43 9.11 8.30
CA ILE A 81 15.14 7.98 7.69
C ILE A 81 14.64 6.66 8.30
N GLU A 82 14.64 6.60 9.63
CA GLU A 82 14.18 5.40 10.35
C GLU A 82 12.70 5.12 10.10
N ASN A 83 11.88 6.17 9.95
CA ASN A 83 10.47 6.02 9.59
C ASN A 83 10.30 5.44 8.17
N ALA A 84 11.11 5.86 7.20
CA ALA A 84 11.08 5.32 5.85
C ALA A 84 11.48 3.83 5.84
N LYS A 85 12.54 3.46 6.55
CA LYS A 85 12.97 2.06 6.72
C LYS A 85 11.87 1.22 7.36
N PHE A 86 11.35 1.66 8.50
CA PHE A 86 10.26 0.98 9.21
C PHE A 86 9.04 0.75 8.33
N PHE A 87 8.67 1.75 7.54
CA PHE A 87 7.58 1.61 6.56
C PHE A 87 7.82 0.46 5.59
N LEU A 88 8.98 0.47 4.95
CA LEU A 88 9.30 -0.52 3.93
C LEU A 88 9.47 -1.91 4.51
N ASP A 89 10.07 -2.03 5.69
CA ASP A 89 10.24 -3.32 6.37
C ASP A 89 8.88 -3.96 6.67
N ASN A 90 7.92 -3.19 7.18
CA ASN A 90 6.56 -3.69 7.41
C ASN A 90 5.83 -4.04 6.11
N MET A 91 6.03 -3.26 5.05
CA MET A 91 5.42 -3.52 3.75
C MET A 91 6.00 -4.79 3.12
N VAL A 92 7.31 -4.96 3.12
CA VAL A 92 7.99 -6.15 2.62
C VAL A 92 7.59 -7.39 3.42
N ALA A 93 7.60 -7.31 4.75
CA ALA A 93 7.16 -8.40 5.61
C ALA A 93 5.70 -8.82 5.32
N ALA A 94 4.81 -7.87 5.04
CA ALA A 94 3.44 -8.19 4.64
C ALA A 94 3.40 -8.92 3.28
N PHE A 95 4.21 -8.48 2.30
CA PHE A 95 4.28 -9.11 0.97
C PHE A 95 4.88 -10.53 1.03
N GLU A 96 5.84 -10.76 1.92
CA GLU A 96 6.42 -12.09 2.16
C GLU A 96 5.42 -13.06 2.76
N GLN A 97 4.56 -12.59 3.68
CA GLN A 97 3.56 -13.43 4.34
C GLN A 97 2.51 -14.01 3.39
N ASP A 98 2.16 -13.28 2.32
CA ASP A 98 1.12 -13.71 1.37
C ASP A 98 1.42 -13.17 -0.04
N THR A 99 2.55 -13.60 -0.58
CA THR A 99 3.10 -13.14 -1.87
C THR A 99 2.07 -13.25 -3.01
N ASP A 100 1.39 -14.39 -3.11
CA ASP A 100 0.45 -14.66 -4.20
C ASP A 100 -0.77 -13.75 -4.13
N PHE A 101 -1.30 -13.52 -2.93
CA PHE A 101 -2.38 -12.57 -2.72
C PHE A 101 -1.98 -11.14 -3.11
N TYR A 102 -0.82 -10.66 -2.63
CA TYR A 102 -0.40 -9.28 -2.94
C TYR A 102 -0.13 -9.09 -4.44
N ARG A 103 0.49 -10.07 -5.10
CA ARG A 103 0.68 -10.03 -6.57
C ARG A 103 -0.65 -9.95 -7.29
N ALA A 104 -1.61 -10.82 -6.95
CA ALA A 104 -2.94 -10.82 -7.54
C ALA A 104 -3.69 -9.51 -7.26
N ALA A 105 -3.61 -8.99 -6.05
CA ALA A 105 -4.26 -7.73 -5.66
C ALA A 105 -3.71 -6.53 -6.43
N PHE A 106 -2.38 -6.41 -6.58
CA PHE A 106 -1.76 -5.31 -7.31
C PHE A 106 -2.03 -5.39 -8.82
N MET A 107 -1.96 -6.56 -9.43
CA MET A 107 -2.35 -6.75 -10.83
C MET A 107 -3.79 -6.30 -11.08
N SER A 108 -4.71 -6.72 -10.20
CA SER A 108 -6.11 -6.33 -10.30
C SER A 108 -6.33 -4.83 -10.10
N ALA A 109 -5.62 -4.24 -9.16
CA ALA A 109 -5.71 -2.81 -8.89
C ALA A 109 -5.29 -1.98 -10.12
N GLU A 110 -4.26 -2.41 -10.85
CA GLU A 110 -3.83 -1.77 -12.09
C GLU A 110 -4.85 -1.97 -13.22
N GLN A 111 -5.32 -3.19 -13.45
CA GLN A 111 -6.34 -3.50 -14.47
C GLN A 111 -7.64 -2.71 -14.24
N LEU A 112 -8.07 -2.60 -13.01
CA LEU A 112 -9.27 -1.86 -12.61
C LEU A 112 -9.04 -0.34 -12.46
N ARG A 113 -7.81 0.15 -12.68
CA ARG A 113 -7.42 1.56 -12.50
C ARG A 113 -7.80 2.12 -11.13
N LEU A 114 -7.64 1.32 -10.07
CA LEU A 114 -8.03 1.72 -8.72
C LEU A 114 -7.21 2.88 -8.17
N PHE A 115 -5.99 3.10 -8.69
CA PHE A 115 -5.11 4.21 -8.35
C PHE A 115 -5.21 5.37 -9.37
N ASP A 116 -6.40 5.61 -9.93
CA ASP A 116 -6.61 6.77 -10.80
C ASP A 116 -6.50 8.08 -9.99
N PRO A 117 -5.51 8.96 -10.30
CA PRO A 117 -5.30 10.20 -9.55
C PRO A 117 -6.43 11.22 -9.71
N ARG A 118 -7.32 11.03 -10.70
CA ARG A 118 -8.46 11.92 -10.98
C ARG A 118 -9.65 11.67 -10.06
N ILE A 119 -9.63 10.59 -9.26
CA ILE A 119 -10.72 10.27 -8.33
C ILE A 119 -10.45 10.97 -6.99
N PRO A 120 -11.20 12.04 -6.62
CA PRO A 120 -11.03 12.72 -5.35
C PRO A 120 -11.27 11.77 -4.17
N GLY A 121 -10.39 11.77 -3.16
CA GLY A 121 -10.47 10.86 -2.01
C GLY A 121 -10.28 9.38 -2.36
N GLY A 122 -9.82 9.08 -3.59
CA GLY A 122 -9.59 7.73 -4.08
C GLY A 122 -8.37 7.05 -3.45
N LEU A 123 -8.17 5.79 -3.83
CA LEU A 123 -7.06 4.97 -3.29
C LEU A 123 -5.68 5.56 -3.60
N PHE A 124 -5.54 6.27 -4.72
CA PHE A 124 -4.31 6.98 -5.07
C PHE A 124 -3.92 8.00 -3.99
N GLN A 125 -4.83 8.91 -3.64
CA GLN A 125 -4.56 9.95 -2.63
C GLN A 125 -4.33 9.36 -1.25
N ARG A 126 -5.08 8.32 -0.89
CA ARG A 126 -4.92 7.62 0.39
C ARG A 126 -3.57 6.91 0.47
N ALA A 127 -3.12 6.26 -0.61
CA ALA A 127 -1.82 5.61 -0.66
C ALA A 127 -0.65 6.62 -0.57
N GLN A 128 -0.80 7.81 -1.18
CA GLN A 128 0.20 8.87 -1.07
C GLN A 128 0.40 9.36 0.37
N GLN A 129 -0.65 9.43 1.17
CA GLN A 129 -0.59 9.92 2.55
C GLN A 129 0.21 8.99 3.48
N VAL A 130 0.39 7.72 3.10
CA VAL A 130 1.07 6.74 3.95
C VAL A 130 2.54 7.09 4.20
N ALA A 131 3.25 7.61 3.19
CA ALA A 131 4.67 7.99 3.31
C ALA A 131 4.88 9.51 3.36
N ALA A 132 3.82 10.30 3.65
CA ALA A 132 3.94 11.75 3.70
C ALA A 132 4.82 12.20 4.88
N PRO A 133 5.69 13.22 4.70
CA PRO A 133 6.40 13.82 5.81
C PRO A 133 5.43 14.27 6.89
N ARG A 134 5.78 14.00 8.13
CA ARG A 134 4.95 14.32 9.29
C ARG A 134 5.02 15.81 9.63
N LYS A 135 3.94 16.36 10.15
CA LYS A 135 3.84 17.75 10.55
C LYS A 135 4.94 18.13 11.56
N GLU A 136 5.24 17.24 12.50
CA GLU A 136 6.24 17.40 13.53
C GLU A 136 7.66 17.60 12.96
N TRP A 137 7.95 17.05 11.80
CA TRP A 137 9.24 17.20 11.13
C TRP A 137 9.42 18.60 10.50
N TYR A 138 8.33 19.23 10.06
CA TYR A 138 8.33 20.64 9.66
C TYR A 138 8.45 21.55 10.88
N GLU A 139 7.71 21.27 11.96
CA GLU A 139 7.74 22.04 13.21
C GLU A 139 9.11 21.98 13.89
N SER A 140 9.84 20.88 13.76
CA SER A 140 11.22 20.72 14.27
C SER A 140 12.30 21.29 13.34
N GLY A 141 11.93 21.77 12.16
CA GLY A 141 12.86 22.34 11.18
C GLY A 141 13.69 21.30 10.41
N LEU A 142 13.32 20.02 10.46
CA LEU A 142 13.96 18.98 9.64
C LEU A 142 13.62 19.15 8.16
N PHE A 143 12.41 19.58 7.85
CA PHE A 143 11.97 19.95 6.49
C PHE A 143 11.74 21.46 6.42
N LEU A 144 12.13 22.07 5.30
CA LEU A 144 12.11 23.52 5.13
C LEU A 144 10.73 24.07 4.69
N GLY A 145 9.88 23.22 4.11
CA GLY A 145 8.58 23.60 3.61
C GLY A 145 8.62 24.37 2.28
N ASN A 146 9.72 24.31 1.55
CA ASN A 146 9.87 24.96 0.24
C ASN A 146 9.17 24.17 -0.88
N ILE A 147 8.96 22.87 -0.67
CA ILE A 147 8.32 21.97 -1.62
C ILE A 147 7.01 21.45 -1.00
N GLU A 148 5.93 21.59 -1.75
CA GLU A 148 4.64 21.03 -1.35
C GLU A 148 4.75 19.53 -1.07
N PRO A 149 4.34 19.04 0.12
CA PRO A 149 4.40 17.62 0.48
C PRO A 149 3.74 16.70 -0.55
N SER A 150 2.68 17.16 -1.19
CA SER A 150 1.98 16.44 -2.26
C SER A 150 2.88 16.17 -3.48
N THR A 151 3.83 17.04 -3.77
CA THR A 151 4.78 16.87 -4.88
C THR A 151 5.80 15.79 -4.56
N MET A 152 6.38 15.79 -3.36
CA MET A 152 7.26 14.72 -2.89
C MET A 152 6.55 13.37 -2.90
N MET A 153 5.33 13.32 -2.35
CA MET A 153 4.55 12.09 -2.26
C MET A 153 4.15 11.51 -3.60
N LYS A 154 3.92 12.37 -4.59
CA LYS A 154 3.66 11.93 -5.96
C LYS A 154 4.87 11.18 -6.53
N THR A 155 6.07 11.66 -6.29
CA THR A 155 7.31 11.01 -6.72
C THR A 155 7.49 9.66 -6.01
N VAL A 156 7.36 9.63 -4.69
CA VAL A 156 7.42 8.39 -3.89
C VAL A 156 6.38 7.37 -4.35
N HIS A 157 5.13 7.81 -4.54
CA HIS A 157 4.05 6.93 -5.00
C HIS A 157 4.35 6.32 -6.38
N ASN A 158 4.83 7.13 -7.31
CA ASN A 158 5.16 6.66 -8.66
C ASN A 158 6.28 5.62 -8.64
N SER A 159 7.32 5.85 -7.86
CA SER A 159 8.41 4.89 -7.68
C SER A 159 7.95 3.60 -7.00
N ASN A 160 7.18 3.71 -5.93
CA ASN A 160 6.59 2.56 -5.25
C ASN A 160 5.67 1.75 -6.18
N ARG A 161 4.86 2.44 -7.00
CA ARG A 161 3.99 1.78 -7.98
C ARG A 161 4.81 1.01 -9.02
N LEU A 162 5.85 1.64 -9.57
CA LEU A 162 6.73 0.99 -10.55
C LEU A 162 7.43 -0.22 -9.93
N GLY A 163 8.04 -0.07 -8.77
CA GLY A 163 8.70 -1.18 -8.06
C GLY A 163 7.75 -2.34 -7.78
N ARG A 164 6.48 -2.07 -7.39
CA ARG A 164 5.49 -3.15 -7.23
C ARG A 164 5.19 -3.87 -8.54
N LEU A 165 5.08 -3.15 -9.66
CA LEU A 165 4.85 -3.76 -10.97
C LEU A 165 6.04 -4.62 -11.39
N ASP A 166 7.25 -4.15 -11.16
CA ASP A 166 8.49 -4.88 -11.47
C ASP A 166 8.59 -6.16 -10.61
N TRP A 167 8.28 -6.06 -9.31
CA TRP A 167 8.24 -7.22 -8.43
C TRP A 167 7.13 -8.22 -8.83
N VAL A 168 5.93 -7.74 -9.13
CA VAL A 168 4.82 -8.59 -9.59
C VAL A 168 5.17 -9.29 -10.90
N GLY A 169 5.85 -8.56 -11.81
CA GLY A 169 6.33 -9.09 -13.09
C GLY A 169 7.52 -10.04 -12.96
N GLY A 170 8.13 -10.17 -11.78
CA GLY A 170 9.30 -11.02 -11.54
C GLY A 170 10.61 -10.43 -12.05
N TYR A 171 10.65 -9.14 -12.38
CA TYR A 171 11.87 -8.45 -12.80
C TYR A 171 12.82 -8.15 -11.64
N ILE A 172 12.26 -7.94 -10.44
CA ILE A 172 12.99 -7.70 -9.19
C ILE A 172 12.44 -8.57 -8.07
N ASP A 173 13.27 -8.87 -7.07
CA ASP A 173 12.85 -9.49 -5.82
C ASP A 173 12.41 -8.43 -4.78
N LEU A 174 11.98 -8.88 -3.58
CA LEU A 174 11.51 -7.98 -2.52
C LEU A 174 12.63 -7.14 -1.90
N ASN A 175 13.87 -7.62 -1.90
CA ASN A 175 15.02 -6.85 -1.43
C ASN A 175 15.34 -5.71 -2.39
N GLN A 176 15.35 -5.99 -3.69
CA GLN A 176 15.53 -5.00 -4.75
C GLN A 176 14.37 -3.98 -4.75
N PHE A 177 13.13 -4.44 -4.57
CA PHE A 177 11.96 -3.57 -4.40
C PHE A 177 12.14 -2.63 -3.21
N ARG A 178 12.51 -3.17 -2.04
CA ARG A 178 12.77 -2.40 -0.83
C ARG A 178 13.84 -1.32 -1.06
N HIS A 179 14.96 -1.72 -1.65
CA HIS A 179 16.08 -0.83 -1.96
C HIS A 179 15.63 0.34 -2.86
N GLN A 180 15.03 0.03 -4.00
CA GLN A 180 14.58 1.02 -4.99
C GLN A 180 13.57 2.03 -4.40
N VAL A 181 12.62 1.55 -3.59
CA VAL A 181 11.62 2.43 -3.00
C VAL A 181 12.19 3.25 -1.85
N LEU A 182 13.07 2.66 -1.03
CA LEU A 182 13.77 3.41 0.03
C LEU A 182 14.60 4.56 -0.56
N GLU A 183 15.42 4.28 -1.56
CA GLU A 183 16.21 5.30 -2.26
C GLU A 183 15.32 6.44 -2.77
N SER A 184 14.18 6.11 -3.38
CA SER A 184 13.23 7.11 -3.88
C SER A 184 12.60 7.96 -2.78
N ILE A 185 12.31 7.38 -1.61
CA ILE A 185 11.79 8.12 -0.45
C ILE A 185 12.86 9.08 0.06
N LEU A 186 14.09 8.61 0.23
CA LEU A 186 15.20 9.41 0.76
C LEU A 186 15.56 10.56 -0.20
N LEU A 187 15.57 10.32 -1.51
CA LEU A 187 15.78 11.36 -2.52
C LEU A 187 14.64 12.39 -2.49
N ALA A 188 13.39 11.95 -2.36
CA ALA A 188 12.26 12.87 -2.25
C ALA A 188 12.37 13.73 -0.97
N TYR A 189 12.78 13.13 0.14
CA TYR A 189 13.00 13.86 1.40
C TYR A 189 14.16 14.85 1.28
N ALA A 190 15.26 14.46 0.63
CA ALA A 190 16.43 15.32 0.43
C ALA A 190 16.09 16.63 -0.34
N SER A 191 15.05 16.61 -1.16
CA SER A 191 14.63 17.78 -1.95
C SER A 191 14.14 18.96 -1.12
N ASP A 192 13.69 18.74 0.12
CA ASP A 192 13.18 19.78 1.05
C ASP A 192 13.80 19.67 2.46
N ALA A 193 14.86 18.90 2.62
CA ALA A 193 15.54 18.67 3.88
C ALA A 193 16.34 19.91 4.34
N SER A 194 16.42 20.12 5.67
CA SER A 194 17.40 21.03 6.26
C SER A 194 18.83 20.58 5.90
N PRO A 195 19.84 21.48 5.98
CA PRO A 195 21.22 21.10 5.69
C PRO A 195 21.72 19.90 6.50
N GLU A 196 21.35 19.82 7.76
CA GLU A 196 21.71 18.70 8.66
C GLU A 196 21.05 17.38 8.20
N LEU A 197 19.75 17.39 7.95
CA LEU A 197 19.05 16.21 7.46
C LEU A 197 19.53 15.79 6.07
N HIS A 198 19.84 16.76 5.21
CA HIS A 198 20.34 16.49 3.85
C HIS A 198 21.66 15.73 3.85
N VAL A 199 22.61 16.07 4.74
CA VAL A 199 23.87 15.31 4.90
C VAL A 199 23.57 13.87 5.28
N ARG A 200 22.75 13.64 6.29
CA ARG A 200 22.38 12.29 6.75
C ARG A 200 21.68 11.46 5.67
N LEU A 201 20.75 12.09 4.94
CA LEU A 201 20.06 11.43 3.80
C LEU A 201 21.04 11.05 2.70
N SER A 202 22.02 11.92 2.39
CA SER A 202 23.04 11.66 1.37
C SER A 202 23.95 10.51 1.76
N GLU A 203 24.36 10.43 3.03
CA GLU A 203 25.15 9.31 3.57
C GLU A 203 24.39 7.98 3.48
N GLU A 204 23.11 7.99 3.86
CA GLU A 204 22.26 6.80 3.78
C GLU A 204 22.06 6.32 2.33
N ILE A 205 21.78 7.22 1.39
CA ILE A 205 21.62 6.90 -0.04
C ILE A 205 22.92 6.32 -0.61
N ASN A 206 24.08 6.91 -0.29
CA ASN A 206 25.36 6.40 -0.76
C ASN A 206 25.66 5.02 -0.15
N GLY A 207 25.28 4.77 1.11
CA GLY A 207 25.37 3.47 1.77
C GLY A 207 24.55 2.39 1.09
N LEU A 208 23.35 2.72 0.64
CA LEU A 208 22.49 1.79 -0.11
C LEU A 208 23.15 1.29 -1.41
N ASN A 209 23.89 2.15 -2.10
CA ASN A 209 24.51 1.84 -3.40
C ASN A 209 25.87 1.11 -3.26
N SER A 210 26.32 0.85 -2.03
CA SER A 210 27.60 0.17 -1.75
C SER A 210 27.45 -1.33 -1.41
N LEU A 211 26.23 -1.82 -1.36
CA LEU A 211 25.85 -3.22 -1.10
C LEU A 211 25.45 -3.91 -2.40
#